data_874e850089fe7eee67fe6684b551666d
#
_entry.id   874e850089fe7eee67fe6684b551666d
#
_cell.length_a   1.000
_cell.length_b   1.000
_cell.length_c   1.000
_cell.angle_alpha   90.00
_cell.angle_beta   90.00
_cell.angle_gamma   90.00
#
_symmetry.space_group_name_H-M   'P 1'
#
loop_
_entity.id
_entity.type
_entity.pdbx_description
1 polymer ?
#
loop_
_entity_poly.entity_id
_entity_poly.type
_entity_poly.pdbx_seq_one_letter_code
_entity_poly.pdbx_strand_id
1 'polypeptide(L)'
;MLASSPPLTGRLSGLKPTAVNAILAEVREHQSQAGAKPLVSLMRGEPDLKTPAHIVEACTRALRDGRTSYPDNRGEKPLREAVALKLERDNGLRFDAATEVLATTGATFGIYAALMALIEEGAEVLLPDPIYDAYQSPIRLAGGRIKSVAARISGGRFAIDEDALEAAWSPAVRALILNTPWNPVGTVLDREELAAVARFCERRNVALISDEIYEAITYGGHPHLSPLAIAPGLRERSVLINSLSKTYAMTGWRVGYCAGPAPLIQAMYLVLAQSSRGPATFIQDAAAAALAGPQDCVTEMREEYSQRREQVLARLAGIPKVAMLPPDGGFFAMADVRGLNLPSNEIRRRLMRDHGVVVVHGAAYGPGGEGTLRVSFASGGETLTRGLDRLREGLSACL
;
A
#
# COMPACT_ATOMS: atom_id res chain seq x y z
N MET A 1 38.16 9.20 27.33
CA MET A 1 37.66 7.93 26.81
C MET A 1 36.26 8.18 26.32
N LEU A 2 36.03 8.19 24.99
CA LEU A 2 34.71 8.25 24.41
C LEU A 2 34.01 6.95 24.77
N ALA A 3 32.88 7.00 25.45
CA ALA A 3 32.07 5.84 25.76
C ALA A 3 31.70 5.16 24.41
N SER A 4 32.12 3.91 24.22
CA SER A 4 31.72 3.12 23.05
C SER A 4 30.20 2.97 23.06
N SER A 5 29.55 3.27 21.96
CA SER A 5 28.11 3.03 21.80
C SER A 5 27.79 1.56 22.16
N PRO A 6 26.66 1.29 22.80
CA PRO A 6 26.28 -0.07 23.12
C PRO A 6 26.16 -0.92 21.83
N PRO A 7 26.52 -2.21 21.87
CA PRO A 7 26.40 -3.06 20.68
C PRO A 7 24.91 -3.19 20.28
N LEU A 8 24.62 -2.86 19.03
CA LEU A 8 23.28 -2.99 18.48
C LEU A 8 23.01 -4.42 17.99
N THR A 9 21.75 -4.83 18.04
CA THR A 9 21.35 -6.16 17.53
C THR A 9 21.54 -6.27 16.03
N GLY A 10 22.00 -7.43 15.55
CA GLY A 10 22.12 -7.74 14.12
C GLY A 10 20.79 -7.69 13.33
N ARG A 11 19.65 -7.79 14.01
CA ARG A 11 18.31 -7.68 13.37
C ARG A 11 18.11 -6.35 12.63
N LEU A 12 18.77 -5.27 13.08
CA LEU A 12 18.64 -3.94 12.49
C LEU A 12 19.64 -3.69 11.35
N SER A 13 20.71 -4.48 11.25
CA SER A 13 21.79 -4.25 10.28
C SER A 13 21.36 -4.35 8.81
N GLY A 14 20.29 -5.09 8.54
CA GLY A 14 19.72 -5.25 7.19
C GLY A 14 18.59 -4.27 6.85
N LEU A 15 18.15 -3.43 7.80
CA LEU A 15 17.09 -2.47 7.56
C LEU A 15 17.63 -1.23 6.86
N LYS A 16 16.91 -0.79 5.83
CA LYS A 16 17.21 0.44 5.09
C LYS A 16 16.00 1.36 5.10
N PRO A 17 16.20 2.69 5.03
CA PRO A 17 15.10 3.60 4.73
C PRO A 17 14.40 3.17 3.45
N THR A 18 13.08 3.39 3.37
CA THR A 18 12.34 3.16 2.13
C THR A 18 12.92 4.03 1.00
N ALA A 19 12.75 3.60 -0.25
CA ALA A 19 13.24 4.37 -1.40
C ALA A 19 12.65 5.78 -1.45
N VAL A 20 11.39 5.93 -1.06
CA VAL A 20 10.75 7.26 -0.92
C VAL A 20 11.50 8.12 0.09
N ASN A 21 11.88 7.60 1.26
CA ASN A 21 12.64 8.33 2.26
C ASN A 21 14.05 8.69 1.79
N ALA A 22 14.70 7.81 1.02
CA ALA A 22 16.00 8.10 0.41
C ALA A 22 15.90 9.25 -0.61
N ILE A 23 14.87 9.25 -1.47
CA ILE A 23 14.61 10.35 -2.42
C ILE A 23 14.29 11.65 -1.68
N LEU A 24 13.52 11.60 -0.58
CA LEU A 24 13.24 12.78 0.25
C LEU A 24 14.51 13.38 0.85
N ALA A 25 15.51 12.58 1.20
CA ALA A 25 16.81 13.07 1.64
C ALA A 25 17.54 13.82 0.50
N GLU A 26 17.57 13.23 -0.71
CA GLU A 26 18.15 13.91 -1.90
C GLU A 26 17.41 15.22 -2.24
N VAL A 27 16.07 15.25 -2.10
CA VAL A 27 15.25 16.45 -2.30
C VAL A 27 15.64 17.56 -1.32
N ARG A 28 15.80 17.23 -0.03
CA ARG A 28 16.21 18.19 1.00
C ARG A 28 17.61 18.74 0.73
N GLU A 29 18.53 17.88 0.34
CA GLU A 29 19.90 18.27 -0.02
C GLU A 29 19.89 19.22 -1.24
N HIS A 30 19.14 18.89 -2.29
CA HIS A 30 18.99 19.77 -3.46
C HIS A 30 18.41 21.14 -3.07
N GLN A 31 17.35 21.19 -2.24
CA GLN A 31 16.71 22.41 -1.83
C GLN A 31 17.58 23.30 -0.91
N SER A 32 18.58 22.72 -0.25
CA SER A 32 19.54 23.46 0.58
C SER A 32 20.62 24.20 -0.22
N GLN A 33 20.75 23.90 -1.52
CA GLN A 33 21.74 24.53 -2.40
C GLN A 33 21.28 25.91 -2.85
N ALA A 34 22.18 26.89 -2.82
CA ALA A 34 21.88 28.25 -3.29
C ALA A 34 21.53 28.22 -4.78
N GLY A 35 20.41 28.86 -5.15
CA GLY A 35 19.92 28.88 -6.53
C GLY A 35 19.22 27.61 -7.01
N ALA A 36 18.94 26.65 -6.12
CA ALA A 36 18.22 25.44 -6.46
C ALA A 36 16.85 25.73 -7.09
N LYS A 37 16.51 25.00 -8.15
CA LYS A 37 15.21 25.11 -8.82
C LYS A 37 14.08 24.66 -7.86
N PRO A 38 12.97 25.42 -7.72
CA PRO A 38 11.84 24.96 -6.93
C PRO A 38 11.27 23.64 -7.43
N LEU A 39 11.14 22.67 -6.54
CA LEU A 39 10.68 21.32 -6.87
C LEU A 39 9.16 21.20 -6.77
N VAL A 40 8.58 20.41 -7.69
CA VAL A 40 7.20 19.92 -7.63
C VAL A 40 7.24 18.40 -7.46
N SER A 41 6.53 17.89 -6.46
CA SER A 41 6.58 16.46 -6.12
C SER A 41 5.37 15.71 -6.63
N LEU A 42 5.59 14.71 -7.49
CA LEU A 42 4.64 13.70 -7.94
C LEU A 42 4.98 12.32 -7.32
N MET A 43 5.46 12.29 -6.07
CA MET A 43 5.82 11.06 -5.38
C MET A 43 4.94 10.76 -4.14
N ARG A 44 4.02 11.65 -3.78
CA ARG A 44 3.20 11.56 -2.58
C ARG A 44 2.44 10.23 -2.51
N GLY A 45 2.51 9.56 -1.37
CA GLY A 45 1.86 8.28 -1.11
C GLY A 45 0.60 8.36 -0.25
N GLU A 46 0.00 9.55 -0.13
CA GLU A 46 -1.18 9.79 0.70
C GLU A 46 -2.13 10.79 0.04
N PRO A 47 -3.45 10.68 0.28
CA PRO A 47 -4.44 11.65 -0.18
C PRO A 47 -4.07 13.08 0.25
N ASP A 48 -4.35 14.06 -0.61
CA ASP A 48 -4.36 15.49 -0.26
C ASP A 48 -5.74 15.99 0.15
N LEU A 49 -6.74 15.14 0.04
CA LEU A 49 -8.10 15.37 0.49
C LEU A 49 -8.17 15.42 2.02
N LYS A 50 -9.16 16.11 2.53
CA LYS A 50 -9.40 16.18 3.98
C LYS A 50 -10.23 14.99 4.44
N THR A 51 -9.98 14.54 5.67
CA THR A 51 -10.89 13.60 6.35
C THR A 51 -12.31 14.19 6.37
N PRO A 52 -13.35 13.42 6.00
CA PRO A 52 -14.73 13.89 5.98
C PRO A 52 -15.20 14.44 7.32
N ALA A 53 -16.03 15.50 7.28
CA ALA A 53 -16.45 16.27 8.46
C ALA A 53 -17.14 15.39 9.52
N HIS A 54 -18.04 14.48 9.11
CA HIS A 54 -18.74 13.59 10.05
C HIS A 54 -17.82 12.68 10.86
N ILE A 55 -16.66 12.31 10.29
CA ILE A 55 -15.64 11.50 10.96
C ILE A 55 -14.88 12.35 12.00
N VAL A 56 -14.51 13.59 11.61
CA VAL A 56 -13.86 14.55 12.51
C VAL A 56 -14.78 14.89 13.67
N GLU A 57 -16.07 15.11 13.42
CA GLU A 57 -17.08 15.39 14.43
C GLU A 57 -17.27 14.23 15.41
N ALA A 58 -17.27 12.98 14.92
CA ALA A 58 -17.35 11.79 15.77
C ALA A 58 -16.15 11.72 16.74
N CYS A 59 -14.94 11.96 16.24
CA CYS A 59 -13.73 12.05 17.07
C CYS A 59 -13.83 13.17 18.11
N THR A 60 -14.26 14.36 17.69
CA THR A 60 -14.39 15.51 18.57
C THR A 60 -15.40 15.26 19.69
N ARG A 61 -16.50 14.61 19.37
CA ARG A 61 -17.51 14.21 20.34
C ARG A 61 -16.95 13.20 21.35
N ALA A 62 -16.28 12.14 20.85
CA ALA A 62 -15.65 11.15 21.71
C ALA A 62 -14.63 11.76 22.69
N LEU A 63 -13.83 12.73 22.23
CA LEU A 63 -12.91 13.48 23.09
C LEU A 63 -13.63 14.29 24.18
N ARG A 64 -14.72 15.00 23.82
CA ARG A 64 -15.56 15.75 24.76
C ARG A 64 -16.24 14.86 25.78
N ASP A 65 -16.62 13.65 25.39
CA ASP A 65 -17.26 12.64 26.23
C ASP A 65 -16.24 11.87 27.11
N GLY A 66 -14.95 12.28 27.07
CA GLY A 66 -13.91 11.68 27.89
C GLY A 66 -13.48 10.29 27.46
N ARG A 67 -13.68 9.90 26.21
CA ARG A 67 -13.27 8.62 25.63
C ARG A 67 -11.76 8.55 25.40
N THR A 68 -10.98 8.69 26.49
CA THR A 68 -9.51 8.78 26.47
C THR A 68 -8.79 7.70 27.28
N SER A 69 -9.55 6.75 27.81
CA SER A 69 -9.01 5.58 28.53
C SER A 69 -8.42 4.56 27.57
N TYR A 70 -7.68 3.58 28.12
CA TYR A 70 -7.18 2.45 27.34
C TYR A 70 -8.32 1.71 26.61
N PRO A 71 -8.17 1.43 25.32
CA PRO A 71 -9.15 0.67 24.56
C PRO A 71 -9.14 -0.82 24.91
N ASP A 72 -10.18 -1.55 24.48
CA ASP A 72 -10.03 -2.98 24.23
C ASP A 72 -8.90 -3.18 23.20
N ASN A 73 -7.89 -3.96 23.55
CA ASN A 73 -6.73 -4.19 22.67
C ASN A 73 -7.10 -4.93 21.38
N ARG A 74 -8.24 -5.64 21.33
CA ARG A 74 -8.76 -6.25 20.09
C ARG A 74 -9.43 -5.20 19.19
N GLY A 75 -9.77 -4.08 19.75
CA GLY A 75 -10.60 -3.02 19.18
C GLY A 75 -11.95 -2.96 19.90
N GLU A 76 -12.47 -1.74 20.06
CA GLU A 76 -13.79 -1.51 20.65
C GLU A 76 -14.87 -2.26 19.87
N LYS A 77 -15.86 -2.80 20.57
CA LYS A 77 -16.93 -3.59 19.96
C LYS A 77 -17.63 -2.85 18.81
N PRO A 78 -18.00 -1.54 18.92
CA PRO A 78 -18.64 -0.81 17.81
C PRO A 78 -17.77 -0.76 16.56
N LEU A 79 -16.45 -0.61 16.69
CA LEU A 79 -15.56 -0.62 15.52
C LEU A 79 -15.50 -2.00 14.87
N ARG A 80 -15.36 -3.07 15.65
CA ARG A 80 -15.29 -4.43 15.11
C ARG A 80 -16.58 -4.83 14.39
N GLU A 81 -17.75 -4.45 14.94
CA GLU A 81 -19.06 -4.63 14.32
C GLU A 81 -19.18 -3.82 13.01
N ALA A 82 -18.72 -2.56 12.99
CA ALA A 82 -18.71 -1.73 11.79
C ALA A 82 -17.80 -2.31 10.70
N VAL A 83 -16.65 -2.88 11.07
CA VAL A 83 -15.76 -3.59 10.14
C VAL A 83 -16.44 -4.83 9.55
N ALA A 84 -17.07 -5.67 10.39
CA ALA A 84 -17.77 -6.88 9.91
C ALA A 84 -18.91 -6.53 8.95
N LEU A 85 -19.72 -5.52 9.27
CA LEU A 85 -20.79 -5.01 8.40
C LEU A 85 -20.26 -4.46 7.09
N LYS A 86 -19.16 -3.70 7.12
CA LYS A 86 -18.50 -3.19 5.91
C LYS A 86 -18.00 -4.33 5.02
N LEU A 87 -17.37 -5.34 5.59
CA LEU A 87 -16.87 -6.48 4.83
C LEU A 87 -17.99 -7.30 4.20
N GLU A 88 -19.13 -7.44 4.87
CA GLU A 88 -20.31 -8.07 4.31
C GLU A 88 -20.91 -7.23 3.17
N ARG A 89 -21.11 -5.92 3.40
CA ARG A 89 -21.72 -4.99 2.44
C ARG A 89 -20.88 -4.83 1.15
N ASP A 90 -19.58 -4.61 1.30
CA ASP A 90 -18.71 -4.16 0.20
C ASP A 90 -17.93 -5.31 -0.45
N ASN A 91 -17.57 -6.33 0.33
CA ASN A 91 -16.73 -7.43 -0.12
C ASN A 91 -17.46 -8.78 -0.19
N GLY A 92 -18.70 -8.88 0.31
CA GLY A 92 -19.45 -10.14 0.39
C GLY A 92 -18.84 -11.15 1.38
N LEU A 93 -18.06 -10.67 2.34
CA LEU A 93 -17.33 -11.49 3.31
C LEU A 93 -17.96 -11.37 4.71
N ARG A 94 -18.31 -12.50 5.31
CA ARG A 94 -18.86 -12.55 6.66
C ARG A 94 -17.81 -12.98 7.65
N PHE A 95 -17.58 -12.16 8.67
CA PHE A 95 -16.66 -12.43 9.80
C PHE A 95 -17.37 -12.19 11.11
N ASP A 96 -17.09 -13.03 12.11
CA ASP A 96 -17.52 -12.79 13.48
C ASP A 96 -16.72 -11.62 14.08
N ALA A 97 -17.42 -10.52 14.37
CA ALA A 97 -16.82 -9.34 14.96
C ALA A 97 -16.14 -9.58 16.31
N ALA A 98 -16.55 -10.63 17.04
CA ALA A 98 -15.98 -10.94 18.35
C ALA A 98 -14.63 -11.66 18.26
N THR A 99 -14.45 -12.54 17.28
CA THR A 99 -13.33 -13.47 17.22
C THR A 99 -12.46 -13.35 15.98
N GLU A 100 -13.03 -12.85 14.85
CA GLU A 100 -12.39 -12.85 13.54
C GLU A 100 -11.99 -11.44 13.05
N VAL A 101 -12.18 -10.39 13.86
CA VAL A 101 -11.81 -9.01 13.55
C VAL A 101 -10.86 -8.45 14.60
N LEU A 102 -9.83 -7.72 14.15
CA LEU A 102 -8.82 -7.05 14.98
C LEU A 102 -8.61 -5.62 14.49
N ALA A 103 -8.77 -4.61 15.35
CA ALA A 103 -8.37 -3.24 15.06
C ALA A 103 -6.85 -3.07 15.26
N THR A 104 -6.19 -2.35 14.34
CA THR A 104 -4.73 -2.17 14.36
C THR A 104 -4.33 -0.70 14.21
N THR A 105 -3.13 -0.35 14.62
CA THR A 105 -2.53 0.99 14.41
C THR A 105 -2.10 1.18 12.95
N GLY A 106 -3.06 1.08 12.03
CA GLY A 106 -2.90 1.10 10.57
C GLY A 106 -2.51 -0.27 10.00
N ALA A 107 -2.62 -0.40 8.67
CA ALA A 107 -2.36 -1.64 7.94
C ALA A 107 -0.92 -2.16 8.15
N THR A 108 0.07 -1.28 8.22
CA THR A 108 1.48 -1.66 8.40
C THR A 108 1.69 -2.49 9.66
N PHE A 109 1.02 -2.13 10.78
CA PHE A 109 1.10 -2.93 12.00
C PHE A 109 0.33 -4.25 11.86
N GLY A 110 -0.80 -4.25 11.17
CA GLY A 110 -1.53 -5.48 10.84
C GLY A 110 -0.67 -6.49 10.07
N ILE A 111 0.05 -6.02 9.05
CA ILE A 111 1.00 -6.84 8.28
C ILE A 111 2.12 -7.38 9.18
N TYR A 112 2.70 -6.53 10.02
CA TYR A 112 3.74 -6.97 10.96
C TYR A 112 3.22 -8.05 11.93
N ALA A 113 2.03 -7.84 12.51
CA ALA A 113 1.43 -8.80 13.43
C ALA A 113 1.09 -10.14 12.73
N ALA A 114 0.62 -10.08 11.48
CA ALA A 114 0.37 -11.27 10.65
C ALA A 114 1.67 -12.05 10.38
N LEU A 115 2.75 -11.35 10.00
CA LEU A 115 4.05 -11.97 9.79
C LEU A 115 4.59 -12.61 11.08
N MET A 116 4.52 -11.91 12.21
CA MET A 116 4.94 -12.46 13.50
C MET A 116 4.14 -13.72 13.91
N ALA A 117 2.90 -13.85 13.45
CA ALA A 117 2.04 -15.01 13.73
C ALA A 117 2.25 -16.17 12.74
N LEU A 118 2.73 -15.89 11.51
CA LEU A 118 2.74 -16.86 10.40
C LEU A 118 4.14 -17.40 10.07
N ILE A 119 5.21 -16.68 10.37
CA ILE A 119 6.57 -17.06 9.95
C ILE A 119 7.53 -17.22 11.13
N GLU A 120 8.51 -18.08 10.92
CA GLU A 120 9.64 -18.31 11.82
C GLU A 120 10.94 -17.83 11.18
N GLU A 121 12.04 -17.86 11.94
CA GLU A 121 13.37 -17.48 11.47
C GLU A 121 13.76 -18.27 10.20
N GLY A 122 14.12 -17.55 9.16
CA GLY A 122 14.54 -18.12 7.89
C GLY A 122 13.40 -18.50 6.94
N ALA A 123 12.13 -18.36 7.33
CA ALA A 123 10.99 -18.55 6.42
C ALA A 123 11.03 -17.57 5.25
N GLU A 124 10.59 -18.00 4.08
CA GLU A 124 10.47 -17.14 2.90
C GLU A 124 9.05 -16.57 2.77
N VAL A 125 8.98 -15.28 2.41
CA VAL A 125 7.74 -14.58 2.11
C VAL A 125 7.77 -14.13 0.66
N LEU A 126 6.79 -14.57 -0.12
CA LEU A 126 6.64 -14.18 -1.52
C LEU A 126 6.08 -12.76 -1.62
N LEU A 127 6.66 -11.96 -2.50
CA LEU A 127 6.20 -10.62 -2.86
C LEU A 127 6.17 -10.46 -4.38
N PRO A 128 5.03 -10.12 -4.98
CA PRO A 128 4.98 -9.66 -6.38
C PRO A 128 5.89 -8.45 -6.61
N ASP A 129 6.76 -8.52 -7.62
CA ASP A 129 7.73 -7.48 -7.97
C ASP A 129 7.24 -6.77 -9.25
N PRO A 130 7.00 -5.46 -9.22
CA PRO A 130 7.49 -4.43 -8.27
C PRO A 130 6.84 -4.46 -6.88
N ILE A 131 7.67 -4.36 -5.85
CA ILE A 131 7.30 -4.57 -4.44
C ILE A 131 7.06 -3.23 -3.76
N TYR A 132 5.94 -3.06 -3.05
CA TYR A 132 5.85 -1.95 -2.10
C TYR A 132 6.92 -2.11 -1.02
N ASP A 133 7.89 -1.21 -1.01
CA ASP A 133 9.14 -1.32 -0.24
C ASP A 133 8.94 -1.38 1.28
N ALA A 134 7.81 -0.88 1.79
CA ALA A 134 7.49 -0.94 3.22
C ALA A 134 7.19 -2.36 3.76
N TYR A 135 6.96 -3.36 2.89
CA TYR A 135 6.83 -4.76 3.33
C TYR A 135 8.14 -5.39 3.76
N GLN A 136 9.27 -4.88 3.26
CA GLN A 136 10.58 -5.51 3.46
C GLN A 136 11.01 -5.51 4.94
N SER A 137 10.84 -4.38 5.63
CA SER A 137 11.26 -4.25 7.03
C SER A 137 10.45 -5.14 7.98
N PRO A 138 9.10 -5.19 7.93
CA PRO A 138 8.30 -6.12 8.72
C PRO A 138 8.68 -7.59 8.54
N ILE A 139 8.94 -8.03 7.30
CA ILE A 139 9.37 -9.41 7.01
C ILE A 139 10.70 -9.72 7.71
N ARG A 140 11.68 -8.83 7.57
CA ARG A 140 13.01 -9.02 8.18
C ARG A 140 12.96 -8.97 9.71
N LEU A 141 12.16 -8.06 10.28
CA LEU A 141 11.96 -7.98 11.73
C LEU A 141 11.29 -9.23 12.30
N ALA A 142 10.43 -9.87 11.52
CA ALA A 142 9.81 -11.15 11.88
C ALA A 142 10.74 -12.37 11.63
N GLY A 143 11.99 -12.16 11.20
CA GLY A 143 12.95 -13.23 10.94
C GLY A 143 12.87 -13.83 9.53
N GLY A 144 11.98 -13.31 8.68
CA GLY A 144 11.74 -13.83 7.33
C GLY A 144 12.72 -13.33 6.27
N ARG A 145 12.74 -14.02 5.16
CA ARG A 145 13.46 -13.66 3.93
C ARG A 145 12.47 -13.32 2.83
N ILE A 146 12.81 -12.30 2.05
CA ILE A 146 11.99 -11.87 0.92
C ILE A 146 12.34 -12.71 -0.29
N LYS A 147 11.30 -13.16 -1.00
CA LYS A 147 11.44 -13.83 -2.29
C LYS A 147 10.51 -13.18 -3.31
N SER A 148 11.09 -12.59 -4.34
CA SER A 148 10.34 -11.89 -5.39
C SER A 148 9.62 -12.88 -6.30
N VAL A 149 8.36 -12.56 -6.63
CA VAL A 149 7.61 -13.16 -7.72
C VAL A 149 7.68 -12.21 -8.90
N ALA A 150 8.31 -12.64 -9.99
CA ALA A 150 8.51 -11.80 -11.15
C ALA A 150 7.15 -11.50 -11.84
N ALA A 151 6.76 -10.24 -11.87
CA ALA A 151 5.65 -9.81 -12.70
C ALA A 151 6.12 -9.52 -14.13
N ARG A 152 5.20 -9.54 -15.07
CA ARG A 152 5.43 -9.15 -16.45
C ARG A 152 4.49 -8.02 -16.86
N ILE A 153 4.92 -7.19 -17.82
CA ILE A 153 4.01 -6.24 -18.45
C ILE A 153 3.31 -6.97 -19.60
N SER A 154 2.01 -7.12 -19.45
CA SER A 154 1.12 -7.76 -20.44
C SER A 154 -0.13 -6.92 -20.62
N GLY A 155 -0.55 -6.68 -21.86
CA GLY A 155 -1.72 -5.85 -22.14
C GLY A 155 -1.61 -4.40 -21.61
N GLY A 156 -0.39 -3.87 -21.46
CA GLY A 156 -0.17 -2.51 -20.95
C GLY A 156 -0.28 -2.39 -19.42
N ARG A 157 -0.27 -3.50 -18.66
CA ARG A 157 -0.31 -3.52 -17.19
C ARG A 157 0.65 -4.56 -16.62
N PHE A 158 1.03 -4.41 -15.36
CA PHE A 158 1.74 -5.46 -14.65
C PHE A 158 0.77 -6.60 -14.28
N ALA A 159 1.20 -7.82 -14.47
CA ALA A 159 0.44 -9.02 -14.19
C ALA A 159 1.32 -10.08 -13.51
N ILE A 160 0.71 -10.91 -12.69
CA ILE A 160 1.31 -12.12 -12.14
C ILE A 160 0.47 -13.32 -12.58
N ASP A 161 1.11 -14.47 -12.73
CA ASP A 161 0.42 -15.72 -13.05
C ASP A 161 0.90 -16.87 -12.16
N GLU A 162 0.26 -17.99 -12.31
CA GLU A 162 0.54 -19.18 -11.52
C GLU A 162 1.96 -19.71 -11.77
N ASP A 163 2.45 -19.62 -12.99
CA ASP A 163 3.81 -20.06 -13.35
C ASP A 163 4.88 -19.24 -12.65
N ALA A 164 4.68 -17.91 -12.55
CA ALA A 164 5.58 -17.03 -11.81
C ALA A 164 5.59 -17.34 -10.30
N LEU A 165 4.43 -17.66 -9.73
CA LEU A 165 4.31 -18.09 -8.33
C LEU A 165 5.01 -19.43 -8.09
N GLU A 166 4.81 -20.42 -8.98
CA GLU A 166 5.47 -21.72 -8.89
C GLU A 166 6.99 -21.62 -9.07
N ALA A 167 7.46 -20.80 -10.00
CA ALA A 167 8.90 -20.56 -10.19
C ALA A 167 9.56 -19.93 -8.96
N ALA A 168 8.80 -19.13 -8.20
CA ALA A 168 9.26 -18.52 -6.97
C ALA A 168 9.10 -19.43 -5.74
N TRP A 169 8.38 -20.55 -5.82
CA TRP A 169 8.13 -21.41 -4.67
C TRP A 169 9.40 -22.16 -4.21
N SER A 170 9.47 -22.42 -2.93
CA SER A 170 10.42 -23.35 -2.28
C SER A 170 9.78 -23.93 -1.02
N PRO A 171 10.32 -25.01 -0.43
CA PRO A 171 9.84 -25.55 0.84
C PRO A 171 9.94 -24.60 2.03
N ALA A 172 10.71 -23.51 1.94
CA ALA A 172 10.84 -22.49 2.96
C ALA A 172 9.74 -21.41 2.89
N VAL A 173 8.98 -21.34 1.80
CA VAL A 173 7.89 -20.38 1.64
C VAL A 173 6.76 -20.68 2.62
N ARG A 174 6.34 -19.67 3.39
CA ARG A 174 5.25 -19.75 4.37
C ARG A 174 4.12 -18.78 4.09
N ALA A 175 4.41 -17.63 3.50
CA ALA A 175 3.41 -16.60 3.25
C ALA A 175 3.61 -15.93 1.89
N LEU A 176 2.53 -15.43 1.33
CA LEU A 176 2.47 -14.49 0.19
C LEU A 176 1.79 -13.22 0.68
N ILE A 177 2.41 -12.06 0.46
CA ILE A 177 1.72 -10.77 0.61
C ILE A 177 1.25 -10.33 -0.76
N LEU A 178 -0.05 -10.17 -0.91
CA LEU A 178 -0.71 -9.69 -2.12
C LEU A 178 -1.32 -8.32 -1.83
N ASN A 179 -1.00 -7.33 -2.67
CA ASN A 179 -1.62 -6.02 -2.59
C ASN A 179 -2.48 -5.78 -3.84
N THR A 180 -3.77 -5.57 -3.66
CA THR A 180 -4.70 -5.30 -4.75
C THR A 180 -5.77 -4.30 -4.30
N PRO A 181 -5.94 -3.15 -4.97
CA PRO A 181 -5.12 -2.58 -6.06
C PRO A 181 -3.64 -2.45 -5.69
N TRP A 182 -2.76 -2.73 -6.64
CA TRP A 182 -1.34 -2.97 -6.38
C TRP A 182 -0.49 -1.69 -6.44
N ASN A 183 0.08 -1.29 -5.32
CA ASN A 183 1.10 -0.25 -5.24
C ASN A 183 2.50 -0.88 -5.43
N PRO A 184 3.32 -0.46 -6.44
CA PRO A 184 3.29 0.86 -7.10
C PRO A 184 2.59 0.91 -8.46
N VAL A 185 2.11 -0.19 -8.99
CA VAL A 185 1.82 -0.32 -10.43
C VAL A 185 0.39 0.08 -10.83
N GLY A 186 -0.52 0.17 -9.87
CA GLY A 186 -1.91 0.56 -10.13
C GLY A 186 -2.79 -0.56 -10.69
N THR A 187 -2.29 -1.78 -10.81
CA THR A 187 -3.07 -2.93 -11.28
C THR A 187 -4.12 -3.34 -10.25
N VAL A 188 -5.34 -3.57 -10.71
CA VAL A 188 -6.37 -4.32 -9.97
C VAL A 188 -6.36 -5.74 -10.52
N LEU A 189 -6.06 -6.72 -9.67
CA LEU A 189 -6.04 -8.12 -10.09
C LEU A 189 -7.45 -8.59 -10.44
N ASP A 190 -7.59 -9.24 -11.57
CA ASP A 190 -8.87 -9.78 -12.03
C ASP A 190 -9.19 -11.12 -11.36
N ARG A 191 -10.39 -11.65 -11.66
CA ARG A 191 -10.88 -12.90 -11.07
C ARG A 191 -9.96 -14.09 -11.39
N GLU A 192 -9.39 -14.17 -12.59
CA GLU A 192 -8.53 -15.28 -13.02
C GLU A 192 -7.17 -15.22 -12.32
N GLU A 193 -6.58 -14.02 -12.22
CA GLU A 193 -5.34 -13.78 -11.48
C GLU A 193 -5.52 -14.14 -10.00
N LEU A 194 -6.62 -13.71 -9.38
CA LEU A 194 -6.93 -14.03 -7.98
C LEU A 194 -7.18 -15.52 -7.77
N ALA A 195 -7.86 -16.18 -8.71
CA ALA A 195 -8.06 -17.63 -8.66
C ALA A 195 -6.73 -18.41 -8.82
N ALA A 196 -5.81 -17.92 -9.64
CA ALA A 196 -4.46 -18.48 -9.77
C ALA A 196 -3.66 -18.39 -8.46
N VAL A 197 -3.69 -17.21 -7.81
CA VAL A 197 -3.11 -17.00 -6.48
C VAL A 197 -3.72 -17.97 -5.47
N ALA A 198 -5.04 -18.12 -5.49
CA ALA A 198 -5.75 -19.02 -4.57
C ALA A 198 -5.32 -20.47 -4.74
N ARG A 199 -5.34 -21.00 -5.98
CA ARG A 199 -4.90 -22.37 -6.28
C ARG A 199 -3.47 -22.63 -5.83
N PHE A 200 -2.56 -21.66 -6.08
CA PHE A 200 -1.18 -21.74 -5.62
C PHE A 200 -1.11 -21.84 -4.08
N CYS A 201 -1.76 -20.93 -3.36
CA CYS A 201 -1.74 -20.91 -1.90
C CYS A 201 -2.31 -22.19 -1.29
N GLU A 202 -3.40 -22.71 -1.84
CA GLU A 202 -4.03 -23.97 -1.39
C GLU A 202 -3.12 -25.16 -1.65
N ARG A 203 -2.60 -25.30 -2.88
CA ARG A 203 -1.76 -26.43 -3.28
C ARG A 203 -0.43 -26.48 -2.52
N ARG A 204 0.17 -25.32 -2.24
CA ARG A 204 1.47 -25.18 -1.59
C ARG A 204 1.38 -24.95 -0.09
N ASN A 205 0.18 -24.89 0.48
CA ASN A 205 -0.07 -24.58 1.89
C ASN A 205 0.60 -23.28 2.34
N VAL A 206 0.49 -22.25 1.50
CA VAL A 206 1.04 -20.90 1.74
C VAL A 206 -0.05 -20.02 2.34
N ALA A 207 0.26 -19.27 3.40
CA ALA A 207 -0.66 -18.31 3.99
C ALA A 207 -0.75 -17.06 3.09
N LEU A 208 -1.96 -16.49 2.93
CA LEU A 208 -2.16 -15.26 2.18
C LEU A 208 -2.38 -14.07 3.14
N ILE A 209 -1.54 -13.06 3.02
CA ILE A 209 -1.75 -11.73 3.63
C ILE A 209 -2.25 -10.83 2.51
N SER A 210 -3.57 -10.56 2.49
CA SER A 210 -4.22 -9.75 1.47
C SER A 210 -4.29 -8.29 1.93
N ASP A 211 -3.44 -7.43 1.37
CA ASP A 211 -3.46 -5.99 1.62
C ASP A 211 -4.39 -5.31 0.62
N GLU A 212 -5.59 -4.94 1.09
CA GLU A 212 -6.69 -4.38 0.30
C GLU A 212 -6.90 -2.89 0.57
N ILE A 213 -5.88 -2.18 1.02
CA ILE A 213 -5.94 -0.78 1.47
C ILE A 213 -6.43 0.20 0.39
N TYR A 214 -6.35 -0.16 -0.89
CA TYR A 214 -6.81 0.66 -2.02
C TYR A 214 -8.16 0.19 -2.61
N GLU A 215 -8.86 -0.75 -1.99
CA GLU A 215 -10.07 -1.39 -2.52
C GLU A 215 -11.13 -0.41 -3.05
N ALA A 216 -11.29 0.76 -2.39
CA ALA A 216 -12.27 1.77 -2.76
C ALA A 216 -11.84 2.68 -3.91
N ILE A 217 -10.58 2.60 -4.35
CA ILE A 217 -10.01 3.47 -5.37
C ILE A 217 -9.74 2.63 -6.62
N THR A 218 -10.78 2.45 -7.45
CA THR A 218 -10.71 1.70 -8.70
C THR A 218 -11.36 2.48 -9.84
N TYR A 219 -10.94 2.21 -11.09
CA TYR A 219 -11.30 2.97 -12.28
C TYR A 219 -11.73 2.06 -13.43
N GLY A 220 -12.37 2.65 -14.46
CA GLY A 220 -12.56 2.02 -15.76
C GLY A 220 -13.41 0.74 -15.76
N GLY A 221 -14.29 0.56 -14.74
CA GLY A 221 -15.11 -0.64 -14.63
C GLY A 221 -14.35 -1.86 -14.07
N HIS A 222 -13.16 -1.68 -13.48
CA HIS A 222 -12.40 -2.71 -12.79
C HIS A 222 -12.72 -2.70 -11.28
N PRO A 223 -13.77 -3.41 -10.82
CA PRO A 223 -14.10 -3.47 -9.40
C PRO A 223 -13.02 -4.23 -8.65
N HIS A 224 -12.72 -3.78 -7.44
CA HIS A 224 -11.92 -4.59 -6.53
C HIS A 224 -12.66 -5.88 -6.17
N LEU A 225 -11.93 -6.99 -6.20
CA LEU A 225 -12.40 -8.29 -5.74
C LEU A 225 -11.45 -8.77 -4.63
N SER A 226 -11.99 -9.16 -3.49
CA SER A 226 -11.17 -9.80 -2.45
C SER A 226 -10.83 -11.23 -2.85
N PRO A 227 -9.55 -11.67 -2.74
CA PRO A 227 -9.19 -13.07 -2.96
C PRO A 227 -10.00 -14.05 -2.10
N LEU A 228 -10.36 -13.63 -0.88
CA LEU A 228 -11.15 -14.44 0.05
C LEU A 228 -12.60 -14.64 -0.42
N ALA A 229 -13.15 -13.69 -1.18
CA ALA A 229 -14.47 -13.82 -1.77
C ALA A 229 -14.47 -14.69 -3.04
N ILE A 230 -13.34 -14.69 -3.78
CA ILE A 230 -13.18 -15.50 -5.00
C ILE A 230 -12.96 -16.97 -4.66
N ALA A 231 -12.17 -17.26 -3.61
CA ALA A 231 -11.81 -18.62 -3.21
C ALA A 231 -12.08 -18.82 -1.71
N PRO A 232 -13.26 -19.28 -1.32
CA PRO A 232 -13.61 -19.50 0.08
C PRO A 232 -12.66 -20.44 0.83
N GLY A 233 -12.01 -21.40 0.14
CA GLY A 233 -11.00 -22.29 0.71
C GLY A 233 -9.76 -21.57 1.24
N LEU A 234 -9.47 -20.36 0.75
CA LEU A 234 -8.38 -19.53 1.29
C LEU A 234 -8.67 -19.00 2.68
N ARG A 235 -9.92 -18.90 3.12
CA ARG A 235 -10.31 -18.23 4.36
C ARG A 235 -9.53 -18.73 5.56
N GLU A 236 -9.37 -20.04 5.69
CA GLU A 236 -8.72 -20.66 6.86
C GLU A 236 -7.21 -20.43 6.95
N ARG A 237 -6.60 -19.87 5.89
CA ARG A 237 -5.16 -19.61 5.80
C ARG A 237 -4.83 -18.17 5.42
N SER A 238 -5.80 -17.29 5.43
CA SER A 238 -5.62 -15.91 4.95
C SER A 238 -6.01 -14.90 6.01
N VAL A 239 -5.38 -13.73 5.93
CA VAL A 239 -5.81 -12.54 6.64
C VAL A 239 -5.97 -11.39 5.66
N LEU A 240 -7.14 -10.76 5.68
CA LEU A 240 -7.41 -9.49 5.01
C LEU A 240 -6.89 -8.37 5.90
N ILE A 241 -6.08 -7.49 5.31
CA ILE A 241 -5.54 -6.28 5.95
C ILE A 241 -6.13 -5.08 5.23
N ASN A 242 -6.68 -4.14 5.98
CA ASN A 242 -7.19 -2.90 5.43
C ASN A 242 -6.99 -1.72 6.40
N SER A 243 -7.29 -0.52 5.94
CA SER A 243 -7.13 0.70 6.71
C SER A 243 -8.04 1.81 6.19
N LEU A 244 -8.41 2.72 7.06
CA LEU A 244 -9.17 3.90 6.70
C LEU A 244 -8.29 4.99 6.05
N SER A 245 -6.98 4.78 6.03
CA SER A 245 -5.99 5.76 5.57
C SER A 245 -6.23 6.28 4.16
N LYS A 246 -6.61 5.41 3.22
CA LYS A 246 -6.75 5.79 1.81
C LYS A 246 -8.19 6.11 1.45
N THR A 247 -9.13 5.29 1.89
CA THR A 247 -10.56 5.43 1.61
C THR A 247 -11.17 6.70 2.21
N TYR A 248 -10.69 7.12 3.40
CA TYR A 248 -11.27 8.27 4.12
C TYR A 248 -10.24 9.40 4.40
N ALA A 249 -9.13 9.41 3.69
CA ALA A 249 -8.04 10.38 3.90
C ALA A 249 -7.60 10.47 5.38
N MET A 250 -7.44 9.31 6.03
CA MET A 250 -7.13 9.19 7.45
C MET A 250 -5.69 8.68 7.70
N THR A 251 -4.71 9.11 6.90
CA THR A 251 -3.34 8.59 7.01
C THR A 251 -2.69 8.88 8.37
N GLY A 252 -2.89 10.08 8.90
CA GLY A 252 -2.36 10.51 10.20
C GLY A 252 -3.11 9.94 11.42
N TRP A 253 -4.31 9.38 11.24
CA TRP A 253 -5.12 8.82 12.32
C TRP A 253 -4.61 7.47 12.83
N ARG A 254 -3.81 6.78 12.03
CA ARG A 254 -3.20 5.50 12.39
C ARG A 254 -4.22 4.43 12.81
N VAL A 255 -5.25 4.22 12.02
CA VAL A 255 -6.26 3.19 12.26
C VAL A 255 -6.44 2.29 11.03
N GLY A 256 -6.50 0.99 11.28
CA GLY A 256 -6.75 -0.07 10.31
C GLY A 256 -7.39 -1.27 11.00
N TYR A 257 -7.60 -2.31 10.23
CA TYR A 257 -8.18 -3.55 10.73
C TYR A 257 -7.68 -4.76 9.96
N CYS A 258 -7.81 -5.90 10.60
CA CYS A 258 -7.55 -7.21 10.03
C CYS A 258 -8.78 -8.09 10.21
N ALA A 259 -9.05 -8.96 9.23
CA ALA A 259 -10.09 -9.98 9.33
C ALA A 259 -9.56 -11.32 8.80
N GLY A 260 -9.83 -12.40 9.53
CA GLY A 260 -9.34 -13.73 9.20
C GLY A 260 -9.82 -14.79 10.19
N PRO A 261 -9.34 -16.04 10.09
CA PRO A 261 -9.77 -17.10 10.98
C PRO A 261 -9.41 -16.80 12.45
N ALA A 262 -10.30 -17.13 13.37
CA ALA A 262 -10.18 -16.80 14.77
C ALA A 262 -8.82 -17.19 15.41
N PRO A 263 -8.21 -18.35 15.13
CA PRO A 263 -6.89 -18.69 15.67
C PRO A 263 -5.78 -17.74 15.21
N LEU A 264 -5.79 -17.32 13.93
CA LEU A 264 -4.80 -16.38 13.40
C LEU A 264 -5.02 -14.99 13.99
N ILE A 265 -6.25 -14.50 14.03
CA ILE A 265 -6.59 -13.23 14.67
C ILE A 265 -6.22 -13.22 16.15
N GLN A 266 -6.38 -14.33 16.86
CA GLN A 266 -5.95 -14.46 18.25
C GLN A 266 -4.41 -14.38 18.38
N ALA A 267 -3.65 -15.01 17.49
CA ALA A 267 -2.19 -14.90 17.48
C ALA A 267 -1.73 -13.45 17.19
N MET A 268 -2.33 -12.80 16.20
CA MET A 268 -2.07 -11.39 15.87
C MET A 268 -2.43 -10.45 17.03
N TYR A 269 -3.54 -10.72 17.72
CA TYR A 269 -3.93 -9.99 18.93
C TYR A 269 -2.87 -10.07 20.02
N LEU A 270 -2.26 -11.23 20.27
CA LEU A 270 -1.19 -11.36 21.26
C LEU A 270 0.02 -10.49 20.91
N VAL A 271 0.41 -10.42 19.65
CA VAL A 271 1.47 -9.52 19.18
C VAL A 271 1.10 -8.06 19.45
N LEU A 272 -0.13 -7.66 19.10
CA LEU A 272 -0.61 -6.29 19.25
C LEU A 272 -0.72 -5.89 20.74
N ALA A 273 -1.26 -6.75 21.57
CA ALA A 273 -1.47 -6.49 23.00
C ALA A 273 -0.16 -6.28 23.78
N GLN A 274 0.95 -6.91 23.32
CA GLN A 274 2.27 -6.78 23.95
C GLN A 274 3.15 -5.69 23.30
N SER A 275 2.63 -4.98 22.28
CA SER A 275 3.39 -3.94 21.56
C SER A 275 2.62 -2.62 21.47
N SER A 276 1.80 -2.41 20.43
CA SER A 276 1.16 -1.12 20.16
C SER A 276 -0.16 -0.89 20.91
N ARG A 277 -0.81 -1.93 21.41
CA ARG A 277 -2.10 -1.91 22.14
C ARG A 277 -3.30 -1.34 21.36
N GLY A 278 -3.18 -1.20 20.05
CA GLY A 278 -4.25 -0.71 19.18
C GLY A 278 -4.42 0.82 19.14
N PRO A 279 -5.36 1.32 18.32
CA PRO A 279 -5.67 2.75 18.21
C PRO A 279 -6.38 3.28 19.45
N ALA A 280 -6.24 4.59 19.74
CA ALA A 280 -6.95 5.23 20.85
C ALA A 280 -8.48 5.14 20.68
N THR A 281 -9.23 5.11 21.80
CA THR A 281 -10.69 4.95 21.81
C THR A 281 -11.41 5.96 20.95
N PHE A 282 -11.08 7.26 21.06
CA PHE A 282 -11.68 8.33 20.26
C PHE A 282 -11.40 8.19 18.75
N ILE A 283 -10.26 7.59 18.36
CA ILE A 283 -9.95 7.26 16.97
C ILE A 283 -10.81 6.09 16.51
N GLN A 284 -11.04 5.11 17.38
CA GLN A 284 -11.89 3.96 17.07
C GLN A 284 -13.36 4.37 16.88
N ASP A 285 -13.87 5.30 17.70
CA ASP A 285 -15.21 5.85 17.55
C ASP A 285 -15.37 6.59 16.20
N ALA A 286 -14.35 7.37 15.80
CA ALA A 286 -14.32 7.99 14.47
C ALA A 286 -14.25 6.98 13.34
N ALA A 287 -13.47 5.91 13.50
CA ALA A 287 -13.35 4.84 12.51
C ALA A 287 -14.66 4.07 12.34
N ALA A 288 -15.36 3.79 13.45
CA ALA A 288 -16.70 3.19 13.38
C ALA A 288 -17.69 4.10 12.63
N ALA A 289 -17.66 5.42 12.91
CA ALA A 289 -18.49 6.40 12.21
C ALA A 289 -18.15 6.48 10.71
N ALA A 290 -16.89 6.34 10.33
CA ALA A 290 -16.48 6.30 8.92
C ALA A 290 -17.05 5.09 8.19
N LEU A 291 -16.99 3.90 8.78
CA LEU A 291 -17.42 2.65 8.15
C LEU A 291 -18.94 2.48 8.12
N ALA A 292 -19.64 2.95 9.16
CA ALA A 292 -21.09 2.84 9.29
C ALA A 292 -21.86 4.05 8.76
N GLY A 293 -21.20 5.20 8.58
CA GLY A 293 -21.79 6.46 8.14
C GLY A 293 -22.02 6.56 6.63
N PRO A 294 -22.39 7.75 6.15
CA PRO A 294 -22.56 8.02 4.72
C PRO A 294 -21.29 7.72 3.91
N GLN A 295 -21.46 7.11 2.74
CA GLN A 295 -20.34 6.73 1.87
C GLN A 295 -20.17 7.64 0.64
N ASP A 296 -20.93 8.72 0.53
CA ASP A 296 -20.85 9.69 -0.58
C ASP A 296 -19.45 10.26 -0.74
N CYS A 297 -18.76 10.51 0.39
CA CYS A 297 -17.38 11.00 0.41
C CYS A 297 -16.38 10.02 -0.26
N VAL A 298 -16.65 8.72 -0.25
CA VAL A 298 -15.83 7.72 -0.93
C VAL A 298 -16.05 7.79 -2.45
N THR A 299 -17.31 8.00 -2.87
CA THR A 299 -17.63 8.19 -4.28
C THR A 299 -17.01 9.47 -4.82
N GLU A 300 -17.16 10.59 -4.13
CA GLU A 300 -16.57 11.89 -4.49
C GLU A 300 -15.03 11.80 -4.60
N MET A 301 -14.39 11.14 -3.65
CA MET A 301 -12.93 10.92 -3.68
C MET A 301 -12.51 10.08 -4.89
N ARG A 302 -13.24 9.02 -5.20
CA ARG A 302 -12.95 8.17 -6.37
C ARG A 302 -13.11 8.92 -7.67
N GLU A 303 -14.14 9.76 -7.79
CA GLU A 303 -14.38 10.62 -8.96
C GLU A 303 -13.25 11.63 -9.15
N GLU A 304 -12.82 12.29 -8.07
CA GLU A 304 -11.67 13.20 -8.10
C GLU A 304 -10.40 12.48 -8.59
N TYR A 305 -10.08 11.30 -8.05
CA TYR A 305 -8.92 10.53 -8.51
C TYR A 305 -9.08 10.02 -9.95
N SER A 306 -10.29 9.71 -10.39
CA SER A 306 -10.56 9.36 -11.79
C SER A 306 -10.23 10.52 -12.73
N GLN A 307 -10.62 11.75 -12.39
CA GLN A 307 -10.29 12.94 -13.17
C GLN A 307 -8.77 13.19 -13.20
N ARG A 308 -8.09 13.06 -12.06
CA ARG A 308 -6.63 13.19 -11.99
C ARG A 308 -5.91 12.12 -12.80
N ARG A 309 -6.40 10.89 -12.79
CA ARG A 309 -5.90 9.80 -13.63
C ARG A 309 -5.95 10.16 -15.11
N GLU A 310 -7.12 10.61 -15.59
CA GLU A 310 -7.28 11.04 -17.00
C GLU A 310 -6.35 12.20 -17.34
N GLN A 311 -6.17 13.15 -16.42
CA GLN A 311 -5.22 14.24 -16.60
C GLN A 311 -3.77 13.73 -16.76
N VAL A 312 -3.33 12.76 -15.95
CA VAL A 312 -2.00 12.13 -16.05
C VAL A 312 -1.84 11.47 -17.42
N LEU A 313 -2.80 10.63 -17.82
CA LEU A 313 -2.74 9.89 -19.05
C LEU A 313 -2.72 10.82 -20.28
N ALA A 314 -3.60 11.82 -20.31
CA ALA A 314 -3.66 12.79 -21.40
C ALA A 314 -2.39 13.65 -21.51
N ARG A 315 -1.86 14.12 -20.37
CA ARG A 315 -0.67 15.00 -20.37
C ARG A 315 0.61 14.27 -20.77
N LEU A 316 0.74 13.00 -20.45
CA LEU A 316 1.94 12.21 -20.75
C LEU A 316 1.79 11.37 -22.04
N ALA A 317 0.65 11.43 -22.71
CA ALA A 317 0.44 10.75 -23.98
C ALA A 317 1.34 11.33 -25.11
N GLY A 318 1.77 10.47 -26.03
CA GLY A 318 2.49 10.87 -27.25
C GLY A 318 3.94 11.33 -27.03
N ILE A 319 4.53 11.11 -25.84
CA ILE A 319 5.97 11.31 -25.66
C ILE A 319 6.70 10.15 -26.37
N PRO A 320 7.59 10.43 -27.35
CA PRO A 320 8.30 9.36 -28.03
C PRO A 320 9.07 8.47 -27.08
N LYS A 321 9.09 7.15 -27.33
CA LYS A 321 9.79 6.13 -26.52
C LYS A 321 9.34 6.03 -25.06
N VAL A 322 8.24 6.67 -24.67
CA VAL A 322 7.62 6.57 -23.35
C VAL A 322 6.20 6.06 -23.51
N ALA A 323 5.84 5.04 -22.74
CA ALA A 323 4.48 4.51 -22.72
C ALA A 323 3.90 4.63 -21.31
N MET A 324 2.69 5.19 -21.19
CA MET A 324 1.96 5.14 -19.92
C MET A 324 1.31 3.77 -19.74
N LEU A 325 1.44 3.22 -18.54
CA LEU A 325 0.69 2.04 -18.11
C LEU A 325 -0.50 2.54 -17.28
N PRO A 326 -1.72 2.54 -17.84
CA PRO A 326 -2.89 3.08 -17.18
C PRO A 326 -3.21 2.31 -15.91
N PRO A 327 -3.36 2.96 -14.74
CA PRO A 327 -3.73 2.26 -13.54
C PRO A 327 -5.22 1.91 -13.54
N ASP A 328 -5.55 0.70 -13.06
CA ASP A 328 -6.92 0.25 -12.79
C ASP A 328 -7.38 0.70 -11.41
N GLY A 329 -6.44 1.01 -10.49
CA GLY A 329 -6.75 1.45 -9.14
C GLY A 329 -5.59 2.15 -8.44
N GLY A 330 -5.84 2.61 -7.20
CA GLY A 330 -4.90 3.44 -6.44
C GLY A 330 -4.77 4.86 -7.02
N PHE A 331 -3.71 5.56 -6.68
CA PHE A 331 -3.43 6.92 -7.20
C PHE A 331 -1.98 7.03 -7.73
N PHE A 332 -1.52 5.94 -8.36
CA PHE A 332 -0.22 5.84 -8.99
C PHE A 332 -0.37 5.35 -10.43
N ALA A 333 0.41 5.93 -11.33
CA ALA A 333 0.57 5.44 -12.70
C ALA A 333 2.04 5.13 -12.94
N MET A 334 2.32 4.12 -13.77
CA MET A 334 3.69 3.82 -14.18
C MET A 334 3.92 4.35 -15.60
N ALA A 335 5.03 5.04 -15.79
CA ALA A 335 5.54 5.41 -17.11
C ALA A 335 6.66 4.44 -17.48
N ASP A 336 6.48 3.67 -18.54
CA ASP A 336 7.53 2.84 -19.15
C ASP A 336 8.47 3.75 -19.94
N VAL A 337 9.71 3.83 -19.48
CA VAL A 337 10.77 4.68 -20.03
C VAL A 337 11.94 3.86 -20.61
N ARG A 338 11.76 2.55 -20.78
CA ARG A 338 12.81 1.66 -21.33
C ARG A 338 13.30 2.10 -22.69
N GLY A 339 12.41 2.70 -23.50
CA GLY A 339 12.76 3.24 -24.81
C GLY A 339 13.77 4.39 -24.78
N LEU A 340 13.99 5.04 -23.63
CA LEU A 340 15.00 6.10 -23.47
C LEU A 340 16.43 5.54 -23.28
N ASN A 341 16.60 4.24 -23.08
CA ASN A 341 17.88 3.55 -22.92
C ASN A 341 18.77 4.13 -21.79
N LEU A 342 18.15 4.61 -20.72
CA LEU A 342 18.80 5.12 -19.53
C LEU A 342 18.25 4.39 -18.28
N PRO A 343 19.06 4.17 -17.22
CA PRO A 343 18.56 3.67 -15.95
C PRO A 343 17.47 4.57 -15.38
N SER A 344 16.40 3.98 -14.84
CA SER A 344 15.25 4.75 -14.34
C SER A 344 15.63 5.76 -13.24
N ASN A 345 16.62 5.44 -12.39
CA ASN A 345 17.11 6.37 -11.37
C ASN A 345 17.90 7.55 -11.95
N GLU A 346 18.62 7.36 -13.08
CA GLU A 346 19.29 8.44 -13.77
C GLU A 346 18.27 9.40 -14.39
N ILE A 347 17.23 8.88 -15.05
CA ILE A 347 16.13 9.70 -15.58
C ILE A 347 15.50 10.50 -14.44
N ARG A 348 15.15 9.85 -13.32
CA ARG A 348 14.57 10.53 -12.14
C ARG A 348 15.46 11.68 -11.63
N ARG A 349 16.78 11.48 -11.55
CA ARG A 349 17.72 12.51 -11.09
C ARG A 349 17.80 13.69 -12.05
N ARG A 350 17.80 13.47 -13.36
CA ARG A 350 17.73 14.53 -14.36
C ARG A 350 16.44 15.32 -14.26
N LEU A 351 15.30 14.63 -14.15
CA LEU A 351 13.99 15.27 -13.95
C LEU A 351 13.98 16.18 -12.72
N MET A 352 14.54 15.74 -11.61
CA MET A 352 14.63 16.55 -10.40
C MET A 352 15.54 17.74 -10.58
N ARG A 353 16.78 17.54 -11.03
CA ARG A 353 17.81 18.57 -11.09
C ARG A 353 17.51 19.59 -12.18
N ASP A 354 17.18 19.13 -13.40
CA ASP A 354 17.15 19.96 -14.61
C ASP A 354 15.74 20.52 -14.86
N HIS A 355 14.68 19.78 -14.47
CA HIS A 355 13.27 20.16 -14.70
C HIS A 355 12.48 20.44 -13.43
N GLY A 356 13.04 20.21 -12.24
CA GLY A 356 12.39 20.53 -10.96
C GLY A 356 11.16 19.69 -10.67
N VAL A 357 11.08 18.45 -11.16
CA VAL A 357 9.99 17.52 -10.87
C VAL A 357 10.52 16.25 -10.20
N VAL A 358 9.85 15.83 -9.13
CA VAL A 358 10.24 14.65 -8.35
C VAL A 358 9.24 13.52 -8.58
N VAL A 359 9.73 12.40 -9.09
CA VAL A 359 9.01 11.12 -9.23
C VAL A 359 9.79 10.01 -8.54
N VAL A 360 9.26 8.80 -8.47
CA VAL A 360 9.99 7.64 -7.95
C VAL A 360 10.41 6.75 -9.12
N HIS A 361 11.68 6.38 -9.20
CA HIS A 361 12.17 5.42 -10.19
C HIS A 361 11.68 4.00 -9.86
N GLY A 362 11.32 3.23 -10.86
CA GLY A 362 10.73 1.90 -10.67
C GLY A 362 11.65 0.89 -9.99
N ALA A 363 12.97 0.97 -10.23
CA ALA A 363 13.97 0.13 -9.53
C ALA A 363 13.94 0.28 -8.00
N ALA A 364 13.36 1.36 -7.48
CA ALA A 364 13.12 1.54 -6.04
C ALA A 364 12.19 0.47 -5.45
N TYR A 365 11.38 -0.14 -6.30
CA TYR A 365 10.38 -1.15 -5.94
C TYR A 365 10.81 -2.58 -6.31
N GLY A 366 12.05 -2.76 -6.72
CA GLY A 366 12.61 -4.05 -7.10
C GLY A 366 13.06 -4.10 -8.57
N PRO A 367 13.77 -5.18 -8.96
CA PRO A 367 14.28 -5.34 -10.33
C PRO A 367 13.16 -5.32 -11.38
N GLY A 368 11.97 -5.86 -11.08
CA GLY A 368 10.82 -5.85 -11.99
C GLY A 368 10.30 -4.45 -12.32
N GLY A 369 10.60 -3.46 -11.49
CA GLY A 369 10.25 -2.07 -11.74
C GLY A 369 11.27 -1.28 -12.58
N GLU A 370 12.47 -1.82 -12.85
CA GLU A 370 13.49 -1.10 -13.63
C GLU A 370 12.96 -0.74 -15.03
N GLY A 371 13.39 0.44 -15.51
CA GLY A 371 12.91 1.01 -16.76
C GLY A 371 11.52 1.65 -16.68
N THR A 372 11.01 1.87 -15.46
CA THR A 372 9.76 2.59 -15.23
C THR A 372 9.91 3.74 -14.25
N LEU A 373 8.96 4.68 -14.25
CA LEU A 373 8.81 5.75 -13.26
C LEU A 373 7.42 5.70 -12.66
N ARG A 374 7.30 5.75 -11.33
CA ARG A 374 6.01 5.91 -10.66
C ARG A 374 5.65 7.38 -10.56
N VAL A 375 4.51 7.75 -11.13
CA VAL A 375 3.91 9.07 -11.09
C VAL A 375 2.71 9.02 -10.16
N SER A 376 2.73 9.78 -9.08
CA SER A 376 1.60 9.89 -8.15
C SER A 376 0.69 11.04 -8.54
N PHE A 377 -0.61 10.79 -8.53
CA PHE A 377 -1.66 11.79 -8.66
C PHE A 377 -2.49 11.94 -7.36
N ALA A 378 -1.88 11.55 -6.23
CA ALA A 378 -2.48 11.77 -4.91
C ALA A 378 -2.65 13.26 -4.57
N SER A 379 -1.80 14.13 -5.13
CA SER A 379 -1.97 15.59 -5.07
C SER A 379 -2.59 16.08 -6.38
N GLY A 380 -3.61 16.94 -6.26
CA GLY A 380 -4.32 17.54 -7.38
C GLY A 380 -3.94 18.99 -7.67
N GLY A 381 -4.82 19.69 -8.40
CA GLY A 381 -4.74 21.12 -8.67
C GLY A 381 -3.44 21.52 -9.39
N GLU A 382 -2.91 22.68 -8.98
CA GLU A 382 -1.71 23.26 -9.59
C GLU A 382 -0.47 22.36 -9.43
N THR A 383 -0.35 21.65 -8.32
CA THR A 383 0.76 20.72 -8.07
C THR A 383 0.79 19.63 -9.12
N LEU A 384 -0.33 19.01 -9.43
CA LEU A 384 -0.43 17.98 -10.45
C LEU A 384 -0.14 18.56 -11.84
N THR A 385 -0.81 19.64 -12.21
CA THR A 385 -0.67 20.27 -13.54
C THR A 385 0.77 20.66 -13.83
N ARG A 386 1.40 21.44 -12.94
CA ARG A 386 2.80 21.88 -13.08
C ARG A 386 3.78 20.70 -13.06
N GLY A 387 3.51 19.71 -12.21
CA GLY A 387 4.35 18.52 -12.12
C GLY A 387 4.32 17.73 -13.43
N LEU A 388 3.16 17.56 -14.03
CA LEU A 388 2.99 16.85 -15.30
C LEU A 388 3.62 17.60 -16.47
N ASP A 389 3.49 18.94 -16.52
CA ASP A 389 4.11 19.76 -17.57
C ASP A 389 5.64 19.63 -17.53
N ARG A 390 6.24 19.75 -16.34
CA ARG A 390 7.69 19.57 -16.15
C ARG A 390 8.14 18.13 -16.43
N LEU A 391 7.33 17.15 -16.08
CA LEU A 391 7.62 15.74 -16.35
C LEU A 391 7.62 15.48 -17.87
N ARG A 392 6.62 15.98 -18.58
CA ARG A 392 6.55 15.90 -20.04
C ARG A 392 7.77 16.54 -20.72
N GLU A 393 8.09 17.77 -20.31
CA GLU A 393 9.26 18.50 -20.80
C GLU A 393 10.56 17.71 -20.56
N GLY A 394 10.75 17.25 -19.32
CA GLY A 394 11.97 16.53 -18.94
C GLY A 394 12.10 15.17 -19.60
N LEU A 395 11.02 14.41 -19.77
CA LEU A 395 11.05 13.15 -20.51
C LEU A 395 11.34 13.36 -21.99
N SER A 396 10.81 14.44 -22.60
CA SER A 396 11.13 14.81 -23.98
C SER A 396 12.59 15.24 -24.16
N ALA A 397 13.20 15.84 -23.15
CA ALA A 397 14.61 16.21 -23.16
C ALA A 397 15.56 15.01 -22.94
N CYS A 398 15.06 13.85 -22.54
CA CYS A 398 15.83 12.62 -22.40
C CYS A 398 15.90 11.78 -23.69
N LEU A 399 15.29 12.24 -24.79
CA LEU A 399 15.29 11.56 -26.08
C LEU A 399 16.64 11.65 -26.77
#